data_420e0142e5e644962528666811155cba
#
_entry.id   420e0142e5e644962528666811155cba
#
_cell.length_a   1.000
_cell.length_b   1.000
_cell.length_c   1.000
_cell.angle_alpha   90.00
_cell.angle_beta   90.00
_cell.angle_gamma   90.00
#
_symmetry.space_group_name_H-M   'P 1'
#
loop_
_entity.id
_entity.type
_entity.pdbx_description
1 polymer ?
#
loop_
_entity_poly.entity_id
_entity_poly.type
_entity_poly.pdbx_seq_one_letter_code
_entity_poly.pdbx_strand_id
1 'polypeptide(L)'
;MENMKATPLDDEALEDAAGGYLQVSKWVQYVSGSILPPLYNLASSANGNDKSIIDGIISTLRSTTVPGAAVAQPVKNLWYSFNSSVFQDSRIRDQVSGLLQSAYQYIVSNS
;
A
#
# COMPACT_ATOMS: atom_id res chain seq x y z
N MET A 1 -24.77 20.13 -13.67
CA MET A 1 -24.35 19.89 -13.39
C MET A 1 -23.82 19.77 -13.07
N GLU A 2 -23.87 19.98 -12.94
CA GLU A 2 -23.40 19.71 -12.40
C GLU A 2 -22.78 19.45 -12.02
N ASN A 3 -23.14 19.76 -11.87
CA ASN A 3 -22.67 19.44 -11.33
C ASN A 3 -22.17 19.18 -11.14
N MET A 4 -22.46 19.16 -11.00
CA MET A 4 -22.07 18.90 -10.72
C MET A 4 -21.75 18.71 -10.45
N LYS A 5 -21.97 18.69 -10.27
CA LYS A 5 -21.58 18.55 -9.71
C LYS A 5 -21.30 18.65 -9.06
N ALA A 6 -21.93 19.11 -9.14
CA ALA A 6 -21.50 19.30 -8.58
C ALA A 6 -20.80 18.97 -8.07
N THR A 7 -20.60 18.78 -8.68
CA THR A 7 -19.85 18.35 -7.93
C THR A 7 -18.92 18.83 -7.42
N PRO A 8 -19.04 19.17 -6.67
CA PRO A 8 -17.83 19.57 -6.11
C PRO A 8 -16.78 18.56 -6.37
N LEU A 9 -15.64 19.02 -6.74
CA LEU A 9 -14.51 18.16 -6.71
C LEU A 9 -14.27 17.84 -5.26
N ASP A 10 -14.60 16.68 -4.88
CA ASP A 10 -14.28 16.25 -3.53
C ASP A 10 -12.82 15.80 -3.47
N ASP A 11 -12.34 15.54 -2.28
CA ASP A 11 -10.97 15.09 -2.09
C ASP A 11 -10.68 13.81 -2.84
N GLU A 12 -11.68 12.95 -2.93
CA GLU A 12 -11.55 11.67 -3.60
C GLU A 12 -11.27 11.83 -5.08
N ALA A 13 -11.98 12.75 -5.75
CA ALA A 13 -11.75 13.02 -7.16
C ALA A 13 -10.37 13.62 -7.39
N LEU A 14 -9.94 14.52 -6.52
CA LEU A 14 -8.61 15.11 -6.62
C LEU A 14 -7.52 14.08 -6.40
N GLU A 15 -7.72 13.18 -5.47
CA GLU A 15 -6.76 12.13 -5.17
C GLU A 15 -6.63 11.14 -6.33
N ASP A 16 -7.74 10.82 -6.98
CA ASP A 16 -7.71 9.96 -8.17
C ASP A 16 -6.83 10.56 -9.24
N ALA A 17 -6.97 11.86 -9.49
CA ALA A 17 -6.16 12.54 -10.50
C ALA A 17 -4.68 12.54 -10.12
N ALA A 18 -4.37 12.72 -8.85
CA ALA A 18 -2.99 12.77 -8.38
C ALA A 18 -2.38 11.39 -8.22
N GLY A 19 -3.19 10.38 -7.87
CA GLY A 19 -2.71 9.06 -7.51
C GLY A 19 -2.80 8.01 -8.58
N GLY A 20 -3.11 8.37 -9.84
CA GLY A 20 -3.24 7.41 -10.92
C GLY A 20 -4.60 6.76 -10.97
N TYR A 21 -5.61 7.50 -10.60
CA TYR A 21 -7.03 7.13 -10.68
C TYR A 21 -7.52 6.18 -9.59
N LEU A 22 -6.65 5.70 -8.72
CA LEU A 22 -7.08 4.88 -7.59
C LEU A 22 -7.61 5.78 -6.48
N GLN A 23 -8.83 5.53 -6.06
CA GLN A 23 -9.44 6.28 -4.97
C GLN A 23 -8.79 5.91 -3.63
N VAL A 24 -8.41 6.93 -2.86
CA VAL A 24 -7.74 6.71 -1.58
C VAL A 24 -8.66 5.98 -0.60
N SER A 25 -9.96 6.27 -0.62
CA SER A 25 -10.89 5.57 0.26
C SER A 25 -10.91 4.06 0.04
N LYS A 26 -10.88 3.62 -1.22
CA LYS A 26 -10.80 2.20 -1.55
C LYS A 26 -9.46 1.60 -1.15
N TRP A 27 -8.39 2.35 -1.37
CA TRP A 27 -7.06 1.92 -1.00
C TRP A 27 -6.93 1.73 0.51
N VAL A 28 -7.45 2.69 1.30
CA VAL A 28 -7.43 2.58 2.76
C VAL A 28 -8.15 1.32 3.23
N GLN A 29 -9.33 1.04 2.67
CA GLN A 29 -10.08 -0.16 3.03
C GLN A 29 -9.31 -1.42 2.69
N TYR A 30 -8.71 -1.46 1.51
CA TYR A 30 -7.96 -2.63 1.07
C TYR A 30 -6.73 -2.86 1.94
N VAL A 31 -5.93 -1.84 2.14
CA VAL A 31 -4.69 -1.96 2.92
C VAL A 31 -4.99 -2.28 4.37
N SER A 32 -5.93 -1.57 4.98
CA SER A 32 -6.27 -1.77 6.40
C SER A 32 -6.91 -3.13 6.67
N GLY A 33 -7.60 -3.70 5.69
CA GLY A 33 -8.27 -4.98 5.86
C GLY A 33 -7.48 -6.19 5.37
N SER A 34 -6.63 -6.02 4.36
CA SER A 34 -6.02 -7.15 3.67
C SER A 34 -4.49 -7.16 3.70
N ILE A 35 -3.85 -6.03 3.89
CA ILE A 35 -2.39 -5.94 3.83
C ILE A 35 -1.78 -5.70 5.22
N LEU A 36 -2.25 -4.69 5.94
CA LEU A 36 -1.65 -4.35 7.24
C LEU A 36 -1.79 -5.43 8.30
N PRO A 37 -2.97 -6.07 8.50
CA PRO A 37 -3.07 -7.09 9.53
C PRO A 37 -2.07 -8.24 9.38
N PRO A 38 -1.91 -8.86 8.20
CA PRO A 38 -0.89 -9.89 8.05
C PRO A 38 0.52 -9.35 8.21
N LEU A 39 0.79 -8.10 7.81
CA LEU A 39 2.12 -7.52 8.02
C LEU A 39 2.41 -7.32 9.51
N TYR A 40 1.44 -6.87 10.29
CA TYR A 40 1.62 -6.74 11.74
C TYR A 40 1.89 -8.09 12.38
N ASN A 41 1.19 -9.13 11.94
CA ASN A 41 1.42 -10.47 12.46
C ASN A 41 2.84 -10.96 12.14
N LEU A 42 3.29 -10.72 10.91
CA LEU A 42 4.64 -11.08 10.52
C LEU A 42 5.68 -10.30 11.32
N ALA A 43 5.45 -9.01 11.53
CA ALA A 43 6.36 -8.17 12.30
C ALA A 43 6.47 -8.66 13.75
N SER A 44 5.38 -9.13 14.34
CA SER A 44 5.40 -9.60 15.72
C SER A 44 6.16 -10.91 15.88
N SER A 45 6.26 -11.72 14.83
CA SER A 45 6.99 -12.98 14.86
C SER A 45 8.40 -12.87 14.25
N ALA A 46 8.70 -11.77 13.58
CA ALA A 46 10.01 -11.55 12.96
C ALA A 46 11.00 -11.00 13.96
N ASN A 47 12.29 -11.20 13.70
CA ASN A 47 13.37 -10.73 14.54
C ASN A 47 14.42 -10.00 13.71
N GLY A 48 15.13 -9.07 14.37
CA GLY A 48 16.28 -8.42 13.78
C GLY A 48 15.99 -7.73 12.47
N ASN A 49 16.72 -8.10 11.45
CA ASN A 49 16.63 -7.46 10.13
C ASN A 49 15.26 -7.61 9.48
N ASP A 50 14.66 -8.80 9.63
CA ASP A 50 13.34 -9.06 9.03
C ASP A 50 12.29 -8.13 9.60
N LYS A 51 12.30 -7.95 10.92
CA LYS A 51 11.37 -7.05 11.59
C LYS A 51 11.54 -5.61 11.10
N SER A 52 12.77 -5.15 10.97
CA SER A 52 13.06 -3.80 10.50
C SER A 52 12.53 -3.57 9.08
N ILE A 53 12.69 -4.55 8.21
CA ILE A 53 12.20 -4.46 6.84
C ILE A 53 10.68 -4.38 6.83
N ILE A 54 10.02 -5.24 7.60
CA ILE A 54 8.55 -5.25 7.65
C ILE A 54 8.03 -3.93 8.23
N ASP A 55 8.66 -3.42 9.28
CA ASP A 55 8.26 -2.15 9.88
C ASP A 55 8.39 -1.00 8.88
N GLY A 56 9.42 -1.01 8.05
CA GLY A 56 9.58 -0.02 6.99
C GLY A 56 8.48 -0.10 5.94
N ILE A 57 8.10 -1.31 5.56
CA ILE A 57 7.01 -1.53 4.62
C ILE A 57 5.69 -1.03 5.20
N ILE A 58 5.40 -1.36 6.45
CA ILE A 58 4.19 -0.92 7.13
C ILE A 58 4.14 0.62 7.16
N SER A 59 5.25 1.25 7.52
CA SER A 59 5.32 2.71 7.58
C SER A 59 5.02 3.34 6.23
N THR A 60 5.60 2.81 5.15
CA THR A 60 5.35 3.30 3.81
C THR A 60 3.88 3.17 3.42
N LEU A 61 3.30 1.99 3.66
CA LEU A 61 1.90 1.76 3.32
C LEU A 61 0.96 2.67 4.12
N ARG A 62 1.24 2.87 5.40
CA ARG A 62 0.42 3.75 6.23
C ARG A 62 0.48 5.20 5.75
N SER A 63 1.62 5.64 5.26
CA SER A 63 1.75 7.00 4.77
C SER A 63 0.90 7.25 3.52
N THR A 64 0.54 6.21 2.78
CA THR A 64 -0.30 6.34 1.60
C THR A 64 -1.80 6.27 1.92
N THR A 65 -2.18 6.08 3.17
CA THR A 65 -3.58 5.98 3.56
C THR A 65 -4.13 7.26 4.17
N VAL A 66 -3.36 8.35 4.15
CA VAL A 66 -3.83 9.63 4.66
C VAL A 66 -4.45 10.45 3.52
N PRO A 67 -5.41 11.34 3.83
CA PRO A 67 -6.01 12.17 2.79
C PRO A 67 -4.96 12.97 2.03
N GLY A 68 -5.10 13.01 0.73
CA GLY A 68 -4.19 13.74 -0.14
C GLY A 68 -2.91 13.00 -0.48
N ALA A 69 -2.71 11.81 0.03
CA ALA A 69 -1.51 11.04 -0.26
C ALA A 69 -1.57 10.47 -1.68
N ALA A 70 -0.44 10.51 -2.38
CA ALA A 70 -0.29 9.79 -3.62
C ALA A 70 -0.13 8.30 -3.27
N VAL A 71 -0.86 7.44 -3.96
CA VAL A 71 -0.88 6.01 -3.66
C VAL A 71 0.01 5.22 -4.59
N ALA A 72 -0.15 5.42 -5.89
CA ALA A 72 0.45 4.51 -6.87
C ALA A 72 1.97 4.51 -6.84
N GLN A 73 2.59 5.69 -6.86
CA GLN A 73 4.04 5.77 -7.02
C GLN A 73 4.82 5.22 -5.81
N PRO A 74 4.45 5.58 -4.57
CA PRO A 74 5.16 5.00 -3.41
C PRO A 74 5.07 3.48 -3.35
N VAL A 75 3.91 2.90 -3.68
CA VAL A 75 3.75 1.45 -3.64
C VAL A 75 4.49 0.77 -4.78
N LYS A 76 4.49 1.37 -5.97
CA LYS A 76 5.28 0.85 -7.08
C LYS A 76 6.77 0.90 -6.77
N ASN A 77 7.23 1.99 -6.17
CA ASN A 77 8.63 2.10 -5.75
C ASN A 77 8.98 1.03 -4.73
N LEU A 78 8.09 0.81 -3.77
CA LEU A 78 8.28 -0.21 -2.75
C LEU A 78 8.42 -1.59 -3.40
N TRP A 79 7.54 -1.92 -4.35
CA TRP A 79 7.59 -3.20 -5.05
C TRP A 79 8.88 -3.33 -5.87
N TYR A 80 9.25 -2.31 -6.63
CA TYR A 80 10.43 -2.38 -7.48
C TYR A 80 11.74 -2.43 -6.70
N SER A 81 11.80 -1.77 -5.54
CA SER A 81 12.99 -1.77 -4.70
C SER A 81 13.06 -2.97 -3.76
N PHE A 82 11.98 -3.75 -3.67
CA PHE A 82 11.91 -4.87 -2.77
C PHE A 82 12.90 -5.95 -3.18
N ASN A 83 13.74 -6.34 -2.25
CA ASN A 83 14.70 -7.42 -2.46
C ASN A 83 14.45 -8.52 -1.43
N SER A 84 13.84 -9.60 -1.89
CA SER A 84 13.46 -10.69 -1.01
C SER A 84 14.67 -11.41 -0.40
N SER A 85 15.83 -11.30 -1.02
CA SER A 85 17.03 -12.00 -0.54
C SER A 85 17.56 -11.46 0.78
N VAL A 86 17.13 -10.27 1.21
CA VAL A 86 17.57 -9.70 2.49
C VAL A 86 16.87 -10.33 3.69
N PHE A 87 15.79 -11.06 3.48
CA PHE A 87 15.10 -11.74 4.57
C PHE A 87 15.84 -13.00 5.01
N GLN A 88 15.88 -13.23 6.30
CA GLN A 88 16.51 -14.41 6.87
C GLN A 88 15.55 -15.59 6.96
N ASP A 89 14.26 -15.34 7.17
CA ASP A 89 13.22 -16.37 7.24
C ASP A 89 12.49 -16.45 5.90
N SER A 90 12.61 -17.59 5.22
CA SER A 90 12.02 -17.76 3.90
C SER A 90 10.49 -17.72 3.92
N ARG A 91 9.85 -18.12 5.01
CA ARG A 91 8.40 -18.08 5.13
C ARG A 91 7.91 -16.63 5.24
N ILE A 92 8.61 -15.83 6.03
CA ILE A 92 8.31 -14.40 6.13
C ILE A 92 8.54 -13.72 4.79
N ARG A 93 9.67 -14.01 4.15
CA ARG A 93 9.99 -13.47 2.83
C ARG A 93 8.87 -13.74 1.84
N ASP A 94 8.41 -14.96 1.75
CA ASP A 94 7.40 -15.35 0.77
C ASP A 94 6.07 -14.67 1.05
N GLN A 95 5.70 -14.52 2.32
CA GLN A 95 4.45 -13.85 2.68
C GLN A 95 4.52 -12.36 2.40
N VAL A 96 5.63 -11.70 2.73
CA VAL A 96 5.80 -10.28 2.45
C VAL A 96 5.79 -10.03 0.95
N SER A 97 6.49 -10.85 0.20
CA SER A 97 6.52 -10.75 -1.26
C SER A 97 5.11 -10.86 -1.85
N GLY A 98 4.33 -11.82 -1.38
CA GLY A 98 2.95 -12.00 -1.83
C GLY A 98 2.06 -10.80 -1.51
N LEU A 99 2.22 -10.23 -0.30
CA LEU A 99 1.44 -9.06 0.10
C LEU A 99 1.78 -7.83 -0.75
N LEU A 100 3.06 -7.60 -0.99
CA LEU A 100 3.49 -6.48 -1.84
C LEU A 100 3.02 -6.65 -3.27
N GLN A 101 3.09 -7.86 -3.80
CA GLN A 101 2.59 -8.14 -5.14
C GLN A 101 1.09 -7.88 -5.22
N SER A 102 0.33 -8.29 -4.21
CA SER A 102 -1.10 -8.05 -4.17
C SER A 102 -1.41 -6.56 -4.15
N ALA A 103 -0.68 -5.78 -3.36
CA ALA A 103 -0.86 -4.33 -3.30
C ALA A 103 -0.56 -3.69 -4.65
N TYR A 104 0.52 -4.10 -5.29
CA TYR A 104 0.88 -3.60 -6.62
C TYR A 104 -0.20 -3.93 -7.65
N GLN A 105 -0.67 -5.16 -7.66
CA GLN A 105 -1.72 -5.59 -8.58
C GLN A 105 -3.03 -4.85 -8.35
N TYR A 106 -3.36 -4.57 -7.09
CA TYR A 106 -4.54 -3.78 -6.77
C TYR A 106 -4.48 -2.40 -7.42
N ILE A 107 -3.34 -1.75 -7.32
CA ILE A 107 -3.14 -0.42 -7.93
C ILE A 107 -3.26 -0.51 -9.45
N VAL A 108 -2.60 -1.48 -10.07
CA VAL A 108 -2.62 -1.64 -11.51
C VAL A 108 -4.04 -1.90 -12.00
N SER A 109 -4.78 -2.74 -11.28
CA SER A 109 -6.14 -3.13 -11.67
C SER A 109 -7.16 -2.00 -11.51
N ASN A 110 -6.85 -1.01 -10.66
CA ASN A 110 -7.77 0.08 -10.36
C ASN A 110 -7.29 1.44 -10.88
N SER A 111 -6.26 1.42 -11.69
CA SER A 111 -5.72 2.66 -12.27
C SER A 111 -6.30 2.98 -13.63
#